data_2aaf3f36931c919d5710a9446dcde0c3
#
_entry.id   2aaf3f36931c919d5710a9446dcde0c3
#
_cell.length_a   1.000
_cell.length_b   1.000
_cell.length_c   1.000
_cell.angle_alpha   90.00
_cell.angle_beta   90.00
_cell.angle_gamma   90.00
#
_symmetry.space_group_name_H-M   'P 1'
#
loop_
_entity.id
_entity.type
_entity.pdbx_description
1 polymer ?
#
loop_
_entity_poly.entity_id
_entity_poly.type
_entity_poly.pdbx_seq_one_letter_code
_entity_poly.pdbx_strand_id
1 'polypeptide(L)'
;TMGGLIVREYNDLPSNFRYTKTLSEVLDEYDIPAISGVDTRMITRIIRDEGSQKVLITDASTPYEEALEKVRSYIIPTDMVSRVSCKKRWYSRTPNHKYDVVAIDCGIKLNIVRKLNEKGCNVTVVPFDTSAEEIMNMNPDGLFLSNGPGNPEDVQPVIEVVKKLKGRLPIFGICLGH
;
A
#
# COMPACT_ATOMS: atom_id res chain seq x y z
N THR A 1 2.49 0.81 -7.43
CA THR A 1 2.34 0.24 -8.80
C THR A 1 1.59 -1.07 -8.68
N MET A 2 0.62 -1.31 -9.54
CA MET A 2 -0.15 -2.57 -9.63
C MET A 2 0.66 -3.56 -10.49
N GLY A 3 0.66 -4.86 -10.13
CA GLY A 3 1.32 -5.90 -10.92
C GLY A 3 0.46 -6.45 -12.06
N GLY A 4 -0.84 -6.15 -12.08
CA GLY A 4 -1.79 -6.58 -13.10
C GLY A 4 -3.21 -6.13 -12.78
N LEU A 5 -4.10 -6.16 -13.76
CA LEU A 5 -5.51 -5.81 -13.62
C LEU A 5 -6.41 -6.96 -14.10
N ILE A 6 -7.31 -7.44 -13.24
CA ILE A 6 -8.30 -8.45 -13.57
C ILE A 6 -9.69 -7.85 -13.39
N VAL A 7 -10.48 -7.81 -14.46
CA VAL A 7 -11.83 -7.24 -14.44
C VAL A 7 -12.86 -8.17 -15.09
N ARG A 8 -14.10 -8.05 -14.66
CA ARG A 8 -15.21 -8.74 -15.34
C ARG A 8 -15.55 -8.08 -16.66
N GLU A 9 -15.70 -6.77 -16.63
CA GLU A 9 -16.00 -5.94 -17.78
C GLU A 9 -15.01 -4.79 -17.85
N TYR A 10 -14.54 -4.53 -19.04
CA TYR A 10 -13.66 -3.42 -19.34
C TYR A 10 -14.43 -2.34 -20.09
N ASN A 11 -14.28 -1.10 -19.65
CA ASN A 11 -14.81 0.06 -20.35
C ASN A 11 -13.71 1.12 -20.48
N ASP A 12 -13.36 1.42 -21.74
CA ASP A 12 -12.33 2.40 -22.05
C ASP A 12 -12.87 3.86 -22.13
N LEU A 13 -14.19 4.04 -21.98
CA LEU A 13 -14.78 5.36 -21.98
C LEU A 13 -14.72 5.97 -20.57
N PRO A 14 -13.89 7.00 -20.34
CA PRO A 14 -13.81 7.63 -19.03
C PRO A 14 -15.12 8.32 -18.66
N SER A 15 -15.60 8.07 -17.45
CA SER A 15 -16.82 8.69 -16.93
C SER A 15 -16.58 10.08 -16.30
N ASN A 16 -15.35 10.47 -16.08
CA ASN A 16 -15.00 11.76 -15.49
C ASN A 16 -14.47 12.70 -16.57
N PHE A 17 -15.10 13.87 -16.73
CA PHE A 17 -14.70 14.88 -17.72
C PHE A 17 -13.28 15.46 -17.52
N ARG A 18 -12.66 15.22 -16.36
CA ARG A 18 -11.28 15.63 -16.07
C ARG A 18 -10.23 14.58 -16.43
N TYR A 19 -10.63 13.50 -17.10
CA TYR A 19 -9.65 12.51 -17.51
C TYR A 19 -8.63 13.10 -18.48
N THR A 20 -7.40 12.63 -18.39
CA THR A 20 -6.31 13.01 -19.28
C THR A 20 -5.83 11.84 -20.13
N LYS A 21 -6.11 10.62 -19.67
CA LYS A 21 -5.76 9.36 -20.34
C LYS A 21 -6.87 8.34 -20.09
N THR A 22 -7.03 7.42 -21.02
CA THR A 22 -7.87 6.24 -20.83
C THR A 22 -7.17 5.24 -19.91
N LEU A 23 -7.91 4.25 -19.43
CA LEU A 23 -7.30 3.19 -18.60
C LEU A 23 -6.32 2.35 -19.41
N SER A 24 -6.63 2.08 -20.69
CA SER A 24 -5.73 1.37 -21.62
C SER A 24 -4.39 2.09 -21.77
N GLU A 25 -4.43 3.39 -22.08
CA GLU A 25 -3.21 4.21 -22.20
C GLU A 25 -2.35 4.20 -20.93
N VAL A 26 -2.99 4.20 -19.74
CA VAL A 26 -2.25 4.11 -18.47
C VAL A 26 -1.64 2.73 -18.27
N LEU A 27 -2.37 1.66 -18.59
CA LEU A 27 -1.84 0.29 -18.46
C LEU A 27 -0.65 0.07 -19.39
N ASP A 28 -0.75 0.54 -20.64
CA ASP A 28 0.31 0.45 -21.64
C ASP A 28 1.55 1.28 -21.23
N GLU A 29 1.34 2.51 -20.72
CA GLU A 29 2.43 3.38 -20.26
C GLU A 29 3.27 2.75 -19.15
N TYR A 30 2.64 1.96 -18.26
CA TYR A 30 3.29 1.34 -17.10
C TYR A 30 3.55 -0.16 -17.30
N ASP A 31 3.36 -0.69 -18.50
CA ASP A 31 3.53 -2.12 -18.83
C ASP A 31 2.78 -3.04 -17.88
N ILE A 32 1.51 -2.71 -17.60
CA ILE A 32 0.66 -3.44 -16.67
C ILE A 32 -0.23 -4.42 -17.43
N PRO A 33 -0.02 -5.74 -17.30
CA PRO A 33 -0.88 -6.73 -17.93
C PRO A 33 -2.31 -6.67 -17.40
N ALA A 34 -3.30 -6.79 -18.30
CA ALA A 34 -4.71 -6.76 -17.92
C ALA A 34 -5.49 -7.88 -18.63
N ILE A 35 -6.50 -8.39 -17.95
CA ILE A 35 -7.44 -9.36 -18.49
C ILE A 35 -8.88 -9.01 -18.13
N SER A 36 -9.79 -9.08 -19.09
CA SER A 36 -11.23 -8.90 -18.89
C SER A 36 -12.02 -10.18 -19.18
N GLY A 37 -13.30 -10.21 -18.84
CA GLY A 37 -14.16 -11.38 -19.02
C GLY A 37 -14.02 -12.44 -17.92
N VAL A 38 -13.37 -12.11 -16.81
CA VAL A 38 -13.10 -13.05 -15.72
C VAL A 38 -14.20 -12.97 -14.64
N ASP A 39 -14.61 -14.09 -14.09
CA ASP A 39 -15.50 -14.11 -12.92
C ASP A 39 -14.77 -13.66 -11.63
N THR A 40 -14.66 -12.35 -11.47
CA THR A 40 -14.00 -11.73 -10.31
C THR A 40 -14.72 -12.02 -9.00
N ARG A 41 -16.04 -12.34 -9.04
CA ARG A 41 -16.77 -12.74 -7.83
C ARG A 41 -16.34 -14.12 -7.35
N MET A 42 -16.11 -15.06 -8.26
CA MET A 42 -15.58 -16.38 -7.92
C MET A 42 -14.17 -16.26 -7.31
N ILE A 43 -13.29 -15.46 -7.94
CA ILE A 43 -11.95 -15.20 -7.42
C ILE A 43 -12.01 -14.60 -6.00
N THR A 44 -12.90 -13.62 -5.77
CA THR A 44 -13.08 -13.00 -4.44
C THR A 44 -13.51 -14.03 -3.39
N ARG A 45 -14.38 -14.99 -3.76
CA ARG A 45 -14.79 -16.07 -2.85
C ARG A 45 -13.63 -16.99 -2.50
N ILE A 46 -12.85 -17.41 -3.48
CA ILE A 46 -11.66 -18.25 -3.28
C ILE A 46 -10.67 -17.56 -2.34
N ILE A 47 -10.34 -16.29 -2.59
CA ILE A 47 -9.43 -15.51 -1.74
C ILE A 47 -9.96 -15.36 -0.32
N ARG A 48 -11.28 -15.18 -0.15
CA ARG A 48 -11.89 -15.08 1.18
C ARG A 48 -11.83 -16.39 1.95
N ASP A 49 -12.09 -17.52 1.27
CA ASP A 49 -12.25 -18.81 1.91
C ASP A 49 -10.89 -19.54 2.09
N GLU A 50 -9.93 -19.33 1.19
CA GLU A 50 -8.62 -19.99 1.15
C GLU A 50 -7.43 -19.06 1.43
N GLY A 51 -7.67 -17.74 1.59
CA GLY A 51 -6.62 -16.73 1.77
C GLY A 51 -6.01 -16.23 0.45
N SER A 52 -4.95 -15.43 0.58
CA SER A 52 -4.25 -14.84 -0.57
C SER A 52 -3.66 -15.90 -1.49
N GLN A 53 -3.90 -15.75 -2.79
CA GLN A 53 -3.44 -16.67 -3.82
C GLN A 53 -2.38 -16.03 -4.73
N LYS A 54 -1.42 -16.83 -5.21
CA LYS A 54 -0.50 -16.42 -6.27
C LYS A 54 -1.24 -16.47 -7.60
N VAL A 55 -1.08 -15.43 -8.42
CA VAL A 55 -1.74 -15.32 -9.74
C VAL A 55 -0.71 -14.97 -10.79
N LEU A 56 -0.85 -15.53 -11.97
CA LEU A 56 -0.09 -15.17 -13.16
C LEU A 56 -1.06 -14.75 -14.25
N ILE A 57 -0.82 -13.59 -14.86
CA ILE A 57 -1.41 -13.18 -16.13
C ILE A 57 -0.34 -13.41 -17.19
N THR A 58 -0.64 -14.19 -18.21
CA THR A 58 0.31 -14.53 -19.27
C THR A 58 -0.40 -14.64 -20.62
N ASP A 59 0.37 -14.71 -21.70
CA ASP A 59 -0.14 -14.92 -23.03
C ASP A 59 -0.80 -16.29 -23.17
N ALA A 60 -1.86 -16.38 -23.99
CA ALA A 60 -2.61 -17.60 -24.23
C ALA A 60 -1.77 -18.71 -24.91
N SER A 61 -0.64 -18.35 -25.51
CA SER A 61 0.31 -19.30 -26.09
C SER A 61 1.18 -20.01 -25.05
N THR A 62 1.25 -19.51 -23.80
CA THR A 62 2.03 -20.13 -22.74
C THR A 62 1.39 -21.45 -22.31
N PRO A 63 2.14 -22.59 -22.38
CA PRO A 63 1.63 -23.88 -21.93
C PRO A 63 1.20 -23.85 -20.47
N TYR A 64 0.06 -24.51 -20.14
CA TYR A 64 -0.50 -24.52 -18.79
C TYR A 64 0.50 -24.99 -17.72
N GLU A 65 1.23 -26.06 -18.00
CA GLU A 65 2.22 -26.63 -17.06
C GLU A 65 3.37 -25.65 -16.78
N GLU A 66 3.83 -24.91 -17.80
CA GLU A 66 4.84 -23.87 -17.64
C GLU A 66 4.31 -22.71 -16.77
N ALA A 67 3.09 -22.25 -17.03
CA ALA A 67 2.44 -21.21 -16.25
C ALA A 67 2.27 -21.63 -14.78
N LEU A 68 1.84 -22.86 -14.55
CA LEU A 68 1.65 -23.42 -13.21
C LEU A 68 2.97 -23.54 -12.44
N GLU A 69 4.04 -23.97 -13.09
CA GLU A 69 5.38 -24.04 -12.54
C GLU A 69 5.86 -22.65 -12.11
N LYS A 70 5.69 -21.62 -12.95
CA LYS A 70 6.03 -20.22 -12.64
C LYS A 70 5.28 -19.74 -11.39
N VAL A 71 3.98 -20.03 -11.26
CA VAL A 71 3.18 -19.66 -10.07
C VAL A 71 3.68 -20.36 -8.82
N ARG A 72 3.95 -21.67 -8.90
CA ARG A 72 4.40 -22.48 -7.75
C ARG A 72 5.78 -22.08 -7.26
N SER A 73 6.72 -21.89 -8.18
CA SER A 73 8.11 -21.53 -7.87
C SER A 73 8.31 -20.08 -7.47
N TYR A 74 7.34 -19.19 -7.73
CA TYR A 74 7.46 -17.78 -7.37
C TYR A 74 7.57 -17.57 -5.87
N ILE A 75 8.65 -16.92 -5.45
CA ILE A 75 8.88 -16.53 -4.06
C ILE A 75 8.33 -15.12 -3.85
N ILE A 76 7.37 -14.99 -2.93
CA ILE A 76 6.80 -13.68 -2.59
C ILE A 76 7.87 -12.85 -1.89
N PRO A 77 8.21 -11.65 -2.39
CA PRO A 77 9.19 -10.80 -1.74
C PRO A 77 8.73 -10.35 -0.34
N THR A 78 9.62 -10.38 0.63
CA THR A 78 9.37 -9.91 2.00
C THR A 78 9.77 -8.45 2.21
N ASP A 79 10.41 -7.83 1.21
CA ASP A 79 10.89 -6.44 1.24
C ASP A 79 9.93 -5.42 0.61
N MET A 80 8.63 -5.76 0.53
CA MET A 80 7.63 -4.95 -0.17
C MET A 80 7.51 -3.53 0.38
N VAL A 81 7.54 -3.37 1.71
CA VAL A 81 7.45 -2.06 2.36
C VAL A 81 8.67 -1.20 2.05
N SER A 82 9.87 -1.77 2.08
CA SER A 82 11.11 -1.02 1.80
C SER A 82 11.16 -0.47 0.37
N ARG A 83 10.47 -1.11 -0.58
CA ARG A 83 10.39 -0.67 -1.98
C ARG A 83 9.46 0.52 -2.18
N VAL A 84 8.46 0.70 -1.32
CA VAL A 84 7.41 1.73 -1.47
C VAL A 84 7.52 2.86 -0.46
N SER A 85 8.21 2.65 0.66
CA SER A 85 8.44 3.65 1.69
C SER A 85 9.28 4.82 1.16
N CYS A 86 9.01 6.02 1.64
CA CYS A 86 9.81 7.19 1.33
C CYS A 86 11.27 7.00 1.80
N LYS A 87 12.20 7.58 1.07
CA LYS A 87 13.64 7.50 1.42
C LYS A 87 14.09 8.63 2.35
N LYS A 88 13.29 9.69 2.45
CA LYS A 88 13.56 10.84 3.31
C LYS A 88 12.25 11.28 3.94
N ARG A 89 12.32 11.76 5.18
CA ARG A 89 11.16 12.37 5.83
C ARG A 89 10.65 13.58 5.06
N TRP A 90 9.35 13.76 5.07
CA TRP A 90 8.69 14.92 4.48
C TRP A 90 7.53 15.39 5.37
N TYR A 91 7.02 16.58 5.10
CA TYR A 91 6.07 17.26 5.98
C TYR A 91 4.81 17.64 5.22
N SER A 92 3.67 17.47 5.86
CA SER A 92 2.39 18.03 5.42
C SER A 92 1.83 18.87 6.56
N ARG A 93 1.72 20.16 6.32
CA ARG A 93 1.27 21.12 7.32
C ARG A 93 -0.14 21.60 7.03
N THR A 94 -0.86 21.97 8.10
CA THR A 94 -2.19 22.58 8.00
C THR A 94 -2.23 23.87 8.83
N PRO A 95 -2.98 24.90 8.35
CA PRO A 95 -3.20 26.11 9.16
C PRO A 95 -3.90 25.76 10.47
N ASN A 96 -3.53 26.45 11.56
CA ASN A 96 -4.14 26.27 12.88
C ASN A 96 -4.15 24.83 13.36
N HIS A 97 -3.02 24.13 13.19
CA HIS A 97 -2.89 22.75 13.67
C HIS A 97 -3.11 22.65 15.19
N LYS A 98 -3.61 21.50 15.60
CA LYS A 98 -3.87 21.16 16.99
C LYS A 98 -2.93 20.08 17.49
N TYR A 99 -2.43 19.23 16.59
CA TYR A 99 -1.62 18.07 16.92
C TYR A 99 -0.48 17.92 15.89
N ASP A 100 0.65 17.44 16.37
CA ASP A 100 1.78 17.01 15.56
C ASP A 100 1.84 15.47 15.54
N VAL A 101 1.65 14.86 14.36
CA VAL A 101 1.59 13.42 14.18
C VAL A 101 2.79 12.97 13.36
N VAL A 102 3.50 11.96 13.84
CA VAL A 102 4.48 11.24 13.03
C VAL A 102 3.79 10.06 12.36
N ALA A 103 3.93 9.94 11.04
CA ALA A 103 3.38 8.84 10.25
C ALA A 103 4.51 7.98 9.68
N ILE A 104 4.56 6.70 10.07
CA ILE A 104 5.49 5.74 9.47
C ILE A 104 4.94 5.33 8.10
N ASP A 105 5.76 5.52 7.07
CA ASP A 105 5.43 5.22 5.68
C ASP A 105 5.72 3.76 5.32
N CYS A 106 4.68 2.95 5.35
CA CYS A 106 4.71 1.59 4.80
C CYS A 106 4.14 1.51 3.36
N GLY A 107 3.89 2.65 2.73
CA GLY A 107 3.21 2.80 1.43
C GLY A 107 1.99 3.70 1.57
N ILE A 108 2.14 4.82 2.26
CA ILE A 108 1.05 5.71 2.65
C ILE A 108 0.30 6.30 1.45
N LYS A 109 -1.02 6.23 1.48
CA LYS A 109 -1.86 6.95 0.53
C LYS A 109 -1.95 8.42 0.91
N LEU A 110 -1.63 9.32 -0.03
CA LEU A 110 -1.64 10.77 0.20
C LEU A 110 -2.98 11.28 0.75
N ASN A 111 -4.08 10.63 0.42
CA ASN A 111 -5.39 11.03 0.93
C ASN A 111 -5.53 10.82 2.44
N ILE A 112 -4.80 9.88 3.02
CA ILE A 112 -4.75 9.68 4.49
C ILE A 112 -4.11 10.92 5.13
N VAL A 113 -2.99 11.37 4.58
CA VAL A 113 -2.31 12.59 5.08
C VAL A 113 -3.21 13.82 4.97
N ARG A 114 -3.93 13.96 3.84
CA ARG A 114 -4.91 15.04 3.65
C ARG A 114 -6.01 15.00 4.71
N LYS A 115 -6.53 13.79 5.01
CA LYS A 115 -7.56 13.62 6.05
C LYS A 115 -7.06 13.92 7.46
N LEU A 116 -5.81 13.60 7.77
CA LEU A 116 -5.18 14.03 9.02
C LEU A 116 -5.05 15.55 9.09
N ASN A 117 -4.63 16.22 8.00
CA ASN A 117 -4.57 17.67 7.93
C ASN A 117 -5.96 18.31 8.12
N GLU A 118 -7.02 17.77 7.49
CA GLU A 118 -8.40 18.24 7.67
C GLU A 118 -8.86 18.15 9.13
N LYS A 119 -8.30 17.22 9.91
CA LYS A 119 -8.55 17.08 11.35
C LYS A 119 -7.65 17.95 12.24
N GLY A 120 -6.83 18.81 11.63
CA GLY A 120 -5.94 19.72 12.34
C GLY A 120 -4.62 19.08 12.77
N CYS A 121 -4.19 18.00 12.12
CA CYS A 121 -2.89 17.41 12.39
C CYS A 121 -1.85 17.93 11.39
N ASN A 122 -0.72 18.47 11.85
CA ASN A 122 0.50 18.47 11.07
C ASN A 122 1.02 17.03 10.98
N VAL A 123 1.49 16.63 9.82
CA VAL A 123 1.99 15.27 9.63
C VAL A 123 3.44 15.30 9.20
N THR A 124 4.29 14.64 9.97
CA THR A 124 5.66 14.31 9.58
C THR A 124 5.70 12.86 9.12
N VAL A 125 5.87 12.64 7.83
CA VAL A 125 5.97 11.29 7.27
C VAL A 125 7.43 10.86 7.28
N VAL A 126 7.70 9.69 7.84
CA VAL A 126 9.05 9.15 8.02
C VAL A 126 9.20 7.79 7.35
N PRO A 127 10.41 7.38 6.92
CA PRO A 127 10.68 6.05 6.42
C PRO A 127 10.26 4.95 7.42
N PHE A 128 9.93 3.76 6.89
CA PHE A 128 9.47 2.62 7.68
C PHE A 128 10.50 2.11 8.72
N ASP A 129 11.77 2.36 8.49
CA ASP A 129 12.90 1.96 9.32
C ASP A 129 13.37 3.02 10.32
N THR A 130 12.61 4.12 10.44
CA THR A 130 12.89 5.19 11.42
C THR A 130 12.75 4.65 12.86
N SER A 131 13.75 4.90 13.69
CA SER A 131 13.80 4.38 15.04
C SER A 131 12.79 5.04 15.99
N ALA A 132 12.42 4.34 17.07
CA ALA A 132 11.55 4.89 18.11
C ALA A 132 12.15 6.13 18.78
N GLU A 133 13.47 6.21 18.92
CA GLU A 133 14.17 7.35 19.49
C GLU A 133 14.06 8.58 18.58
N GLU A 134 14.31 8.41 17.28
CA GLU A 134 14.14 9.49 16.29
C GLU A 134 12.71 10.02 16.26
N ILE A 135 11.71 9.12 16.35
CA ILE A 135 10.30 9.51 16.42
C ILE A 135 10.02 10.33 17.67
N MET A 136 10.47 9.87 18.84
CA MET A 136 10.26 10.59 20.10
C MET A 136 10.97 11.95 20.15
N ASN A 137 12.15 12.07 19.50
CA ASN A 137 12.88 13.35 19.39
C ASN A 137 12.12 14.40 18.56
N MET A 138 11.12 13.99 17.77
CA MET A 138 10.21 14.92 17.06
C MET A 138 9.08 15.42 17.97
N ASN A 139 8.97 14.92 19.21
CA ASN A 139 7.96 15.26 20.21
C ASN A 139 6.51 15.20 19.66
N PRO A 140 6.07 14.07 19.08
CA PRO A 140 4.74 13.97 18.49
C PRO A 140 3.65 13.78 19.54
N ASP A 141 2.45 14.27 19.23
CA ASP A 141 1.22 13.98 20.01
C ASP A 141 0.68 12.57 19.72
N GLY A 142 1.07 11.96 18.60
CA GLY A 142 0.65 10.61 18.23
C GLY A 142 1.47 10.01 17.09
N LEU A 143 1.43 8.67 17.03
CA LEU A 143 2.06 7.87 15.97
C LEU A 143 0.98 7.28 15.06
N PHE A 144 1.16 7.44 13.76
CA PHE A 144 0.31 6.84 12.74
C PHE A 144 1.09 5.77 11.97
N LEU A 145 0.52 4.57 11.87
CA LEU A 145 1.06 3.46 11.09
C LEU A 145 0.27 3.35 9.79
N SER A 146 0.93 3.56 8.67
CA SER A 146 0.21 3.64 7.40
C SER A 146 -0.20 2.27 6.86
N ASN A 147 -1.09 2.29 5.87
CA ASN A 147 -1.31 1.17 4.97
C ASN A 147 -0.02 0.80 4.23
N GLY A 148 0.04 -0.42 3.72
CA GLY A 148 1.18 -0.89 2.95
C GLY A 148 0.96 -2.26 2.33
N PRO A 149 1.87 -2.70 1.45
CA PRO A 149 1.87 -4.04 0.86
C PRO A 149 2.53 -5.08 1.76
N GLY A 150 2.25 -6.35 1.50
CA GLY A 150 2.93 -7.48 2.13
C GLY A 150 2.33 -7.92 3.47
N ASN A 151 3.10 -8.74 4.19
CA ASN A 151 2.71 -9.26 5.50
C ASN A 151 3.26 -8.33 6.60
N PRO A 152 2.44 -7.93 7.60
CA PRO A 152 2.92 -7.15 8.76
C PRO A 152 4.13 -7.77 9.46
N GLU A 153 4.23 -9.10 9.52
CA GLU A 153 5.35 -9.82 10.13
C GLU A 153 6.70 -9.56 9.45
N ASP A 154 6.70 -9.16 8.17
CA ASP A 154 7.91 -8.85 7.42
C ASP A 154 8.48 -7.46 7.77
N VAL A 155 7.70 -6.63 8.47
CA VAL A 155 8.06 -5.22 8.75
C VAL A 155 8.64 -5.08 10.16
N GLN A 156 9.70 -5.82 10.46
CA GLN A 156 10.33 -5.88 11.79
C GLN A 156 10.68 -4.50 12.37
N PRO A 157 11.23 -3.51 11.63
CA PRO A 157 11.53 -2.20 12.18
C PRO A 157 10.29 -1.52 12.78
N VAL A 158 9.13 -1.59 12.10
CA VAL A 158 7.88 -1.00 12.59
C VAL A 158 7.37 -1.73 13.83
N ILE A 159 7.46 -3.07 13.85
CA ILE A 159 7.07 -3.87 15.01
C ILE A 159 7.88 -3.46 16.25
N GLU A 160 9.20 -3.28 16.12
CA GLU A 160 10.05 -2.85 17.21
C GLU A 160 9.73 -1.43 17.69
N VAL A 161 9.39 -0.52 16.79
CA VAL A 161 8.92 0.83 17.14
C VAL A 161 7.63 0.75 17.96
N VAL A 162 6.65 -0.04 17.51
CA VAL A 162 5.38 -0.23 18.22
C VAL A 162 5.60 -0.79 19.61
N LYS A 163 6.43 -1.82 19.77
CA LYS A 163 6.77 -2.39 21.09
C LYS A 163 7.35 -1.37 22.05
N LYS A 164 8.24 -0.49 21.54
CA LYS A 164 8.90 0.55 22.36
C LYS A 164 7.98 1.73 22.72
N LEU A 165 7.05 2.08 21.82
CA LEU A 165 6.21 3.28 21.98
C LEU A 165 4.80 3.00 22.50
N LYS A 166 4.36 1.74 22.51
CA LYS A 166 3.08 1.33 23.09
C LYS A 166 2.97 1.79 24.55
N GLY A 167 1.90 2.53 24.87
CA GLY A 167 1.67 3.11 26.20
C GLY A 167 2.41 4.42 26.49
N ARG A 168 3.27 4.90 25.58
CA ARG A 168 3.99 6.17 25.71
C ARG A 168 3.32 7.33 24.95
N LEU A 169 2.66 7.03 23.84
CA LEU A 169 1.86 7.97 23.07
C LEU A 169 0.72 7.22 22.36
N PRO A 170 -0.34 7.91 21.94
CA PRO A 170 -1.40 7.32 21.12
C PRO A 170 -0.86 6.76 19.82
N ILE A 171 -1.24 5.52 19.48
CA ILE A 171 -0.87 4.87 18.22
C ILE A 171 -2.15 4.51 17.46
N PHE A 172 -2.22 4.86 16.19
CA PHE A 172 -3.33 4.53 15.31
C PHE A 172 -2.81 3.95 13.98
N GLY A 173 -3.41 2.87 13.52
CA GLY A 173 -3.00 2.18 12.30
C GLY A 173 -4.14 1.95 11.31
N ILE A 174 -3.80 1.87 10.04
CA ILE A 174 -4.72 1.51 8.94
C ILE A 174 -4.14 0.34 8.14
N CYS A 175 -4.96 -0.69 7.87
CA CYS A 175 -4.62 -1.85 7.04
C CYS A 175 -3.36 -2.55 7.59
N LEU A 176 -2.22 -2.50 6.87
CA LEU A 176 -0.96 -3.09 7.33
C LEU A 176 -0.56 -2.58 8.73
N GLY A 177 -0.82 -1.31 9.02
CA GLY A 177 -0.51 -0.70 10.32
C GLY A 177 -1.47 -1.06 11.45
N HIS A 178 -2.58 -1.75 11.16
CA HIS A 178 -3.55 -2.19 12.16
C HIS A 178 -3.05 -3.42 12.90
#